data_80781cd08bc1ce5ebdb2000c86c06aa2
#
_entry.id   80781cd08bc1ce5ebdb2000c86c06aa2
#
_cell.length_a   1.000
_cell.length_b   1.000
_cell.length_c   1.000
_cell.angle_alpha   90.00
_cell.angle_beta   90.00
_cell.angle_gamma   90.00
#
_symmetry.space_group_name_H-M   'P 1'
#
loop_
_entity.id
_entity.type
_entity.pdbx_description
1 polymer ?
#
loop_
_entity_poly.entity_id
_entity_poly.type
_entity_poly.pdbx_seq_one_letter_code
_entity_poly.pdbx_strand_id
1 'polypeptide(L)'
;TILTDLMNASSVSTKDAAFLGVVGRDINESYSSALGIPSGIYVSQVVSGSPAEKAGISAGDVITKFEGNNVSTMSGLKEKLALKKANTKVKITFKRANQSGTYEEKTVTVTLGKKSDFSDVTTDNSSDSSNDSNNNSNNGNNNGNSNGNSGNSNGNSGDYGYGNGNFGNDNGNG
;
A
#
# COMPACT_ATOMS: atom_id res chain seq x y z
N THR A 1 -42.50 2.26 3.16
CA THR A 1 -41.48 1.78 4.12
C THR A 1 -40.36 0.96 3.51
N ILE A 2 -40.42 0.64 2.22
CA ILE A 2 -39.37 -0.09 1.51
C ILE A 2 -38.16 0.83 1.19
N LEU A 3 -38.38 2.14 1.10
CA LEU A 3 -37.33 3.12 0.84
C LEU A 3 -36.40 3.37 2.03
N THR A 4 -36.86 3.06 3.24
CA THR A 4 -36.01 3.23 4.44
C THR A 4 -35.00 2.09 4.62
N ASP A 5 -35.30 0.90 4.12
CA ASP A 5 -34.41 -0.25 4.16
C ASP A 5 -33.25 -0.12 3.16
N LEU A 6 -33.45 0.54 2.03
CA LEU A 6 -32.43 0.78 1.03
C LEU A 6 -31.43 1.85 1.45
N MET A 7 -31.81 2.80 2.29
CA MET A 7 -30.91 3.82 2.81
C MET A 7 -30.08 3.34 4.00
N ASN A 8 -30.55 2.35 4.73
CA ASN A 8 -29.80 1.76 5.85
C ASN A 8 -28.78 0.70 5.42
N ALA A 9 -28.85 0.22 4.19
CA ALA A 9 -27.93 -0.78 3.68
C ALA A 9 -26.58 -0.19 3.24
N SER A 10 -26.44 1.13 3.15
CA SER A 10 -25.23 1.76 2.59
C SER A 10 -24.27 2.36 3.63
N SER A 11 -24.57 2.31 4.92
CA SER A 11 -23.62 2.74 5.93
C SER A 11 -23.28 1.63 6.91
N VAL A 12 -22.39 0.75 6.47
CA VAL A 12 -21.61 0.00 7.45
C VAL A 12 -20.71 1.02 8.14
N SER A 13 -20.89 1.19 9.45
CA SER A 13 -20.01 2.02 10.25
C SER A 13 -18.56 1.64 9.94
N THR A 14 -17.70 2.61 9.71
CA THR A 14 -16.27 2.36 9.39
C THR A 14 -15.56 1.51 10.46
N LYS A 15 -16.08 1.48 11.67
CA LYS A 15 -15.58 0.64 12.78
C LYS A 15 -15.88 -0.85 12.59
N ASP A 16 -17.01 -1.16 11.97
CA ASP A 16 -17.45 -2.54 11.72
C ASP A 16 -17.15 -2.99 10.28
N ALA A 17 -16.43 -2.19 9.54
CA ALA A 17 -16.01 -2.53 8.19
C ALA A 17 -15.17 -3.82 8.19
N ALA A 18 -15.46 -4.68 7.25
CA ALA A 18 -14.73 -5.92 7.08
C ALA A 18 -13.28 -5.64 6.69
N PHE A 19 -12.38 -6.41 7.27
CA PHE A 19 -10.96 -6.31 7.06
C PHE A 19 -10.37 -7.65 6.60
N LEU A 20 -9.56 -7.61 5.57
CA LEU A 20 -8.89 -8.79 5.03
C LEU A 20 -7.41 -8.85 5.41
N GLY A 21 -6.72 -7.73 5.39
CA GLY A 21 -5.32 -7.61 5.79
C GLY A 21 -4.30 -7.94 4.71
N VAL A 22 -4.59 -7.55 3.48
CA VAL A 22 -3.64 -7.63 2.36
C VAL A 22 -3.21 -6.25 1.91
N VAL A 23 -1.94 -6.12 1.59
CA VAL A 23 -1.38 -4.99 0.87
C VAL A 23 -0.95 -5.48 -0.50
N GLY A 24 -1.35 -4.79 -1.55
CA GLY A 24 -1.08 -5.27 -2.90
C GLY A 24 -1.05 -4.17 -3.93
N ARG A 25 -0.73 -4.58 -5.14
CA ARG A 25 -0.69 -3.73 -6.33
C ARG A 25 -1.55 -4.32 -7.42
N ASP A 26 -2.12 -3.44 -8.21
CA ASP A 26 -2.92 -3.83 -9.36
C ASP A 26 -2.01 -4.28 -10.49
N ILE A 27 -2.30 -5.46 -11.04
CA ILE A 27 -1.64 -5.98 -12.24
C ILE A 27 -2.64 -5.95 -13.37
N ASN A 28 -2.45 -5.01 -14.26
CA ASN A 28 -3.24 -4.93 -15.49
C ASN A 28 -2.79 -5.97 -16.52
N GLU A 29 -3.56 -6.13 -17.57
CA GLU A 29 -3.27 -7.12 -18.62
C GLU A 29 -1.94 -6.88 -19.35
N SER A 30 -1.52 -5.63 -19.47
CA SER A 30 -0.24 -5.30 -20.10
C SER A 30 0.95 -5.81 -19.27
N TYR A 31 0.92 -5.60 -17.97
CA TYR A 31 1.94 -6.16 -17.06
C TYR A 31 1.85 -7.67 -16.96
N SER A 32 0.63 -8.19 -16.95
CA SER A 32 0.39 -9.64 -16.94
C SER A 32 1.06 -10.32 -18.13
N SER A 33 0.84 -9.80 -19.32
CA SER A 33 1.42 -10.33 -20.54
C SER A 33 2.94 -10.17 -20.62
N ALA A 34 3.46 -9.05 -20.15
CA ALA A 34 4.89 -8.75 -20.18
C ALA A 34 5.71 -9.62 -19.22
N LEU A 35 5.15 -9.92 -18.06
CA LEU A 35 5.84 -10.63 -16.97
C LEU A 35 5.43 -12.11 -16.85
N GLY A 36 4.44 -12.56 -17.63
CA GLY A 36 3.93 -13.93 -17.55
C GLY A 36 3.21 -14.24 -16.23
N ILE A 37 2.71 -13.22 -15.52
CA ILE A 37 1.98 -13.35 -14.27
C ILE A 37 0.48 -13.11 -14.50
N PRO A 38 -0.42 -13.73 -13.74
CA PRO A 38 -1.84 -13.51 -13.92
C PRO A 38 -2.23 -12.05 -13.65
N SER A 39 -3.19 -11.52 -14.41
CA SER A 39 -3.80 -10.24 -14.08
C SER A 39 -4.62 -10.36 -12.80
N GLY A 40 -4.61 -9.33 -11.97
CA GLY A 40 -5.28 -9.31 -10.69
C GLY A 40 -4.58 -8.42 -9.68
N ILE A 41 -4.74 -8.74 -8.42
CA ILE A 41 -4.11 -8.01 -7.31
C ILE A 41 -2.92 -8.80 -6.81
N TYR A 42 -1.72 -8.31 -7.09
CA TYR A 42 -0.50 -8.89 -6.56
C TYR A 42 -0.35 -8.55 -5.08
N VAL A 43 -0.29 -9.55 -4.23
CA VAL A 43 -0.10 -9.36 -2.79
C VAL A 43 1.37 -9.12 -2.51
N SER A 44 1.71 -7.91 -2.11
CA SER A 44 3.07 -7.55 -1.72
C SER A 44 3.35 -7.85 -0.25
N GLN A 45 2.33 -7.75 0.59
CA GLN A 45 2.43 -8.00 2.00
C GLN A 45 1.09 -8.48 2.57
N VAL A 46 1.15 -9.32 3.58
CA VAL A 46 0.00 -9.73 4.40
C VAL A 46 0.22 -9.26 5.82
N VAL A 47 -0.81 -8.64 6.39
CA VAL A 47 -0.76 -8.15 7.77
C VAL A 47 -0.74 -9.34 8.72
N SER A 48 0.19 -9.33 9.65
CA SER A 48 0.33 -10.40 10.64
C SER A 48 -0.92 -10.52 11.52
N GLY A 49 -1.37 -11.73 11.75
CA GLY A 49 -2.58 -12.03 12.49
C GLY A 49 -3.89 -11.77 11.74
N SER A 50 -3.81 -11.26 10.51
CA SER A 50 -4.99 -10.92 9.71
C SER A 50 -5.77 -12.15 9.23
N PRO A 51 -7.02 -11.95 8.82
CA PRO A 51 -7.81 -13.01 8.20
C PRO A 51 -7.16 -13.61 6.96
N ALA A 52 -6.45 -12.82 6.17
CA ALA A 52 -5.74 -13.29 4.99
C ALA A 52 -4.61 -14.25 5.35
N GLU A 53 -3.81 -13.92 6.36
CA GLU A 53 -2.75 -14.78 6.85
C GLU A 53 -3.31 -16.11 7.40
N LYS A 54 -4.36 -16.03 8.21
CA LYS A 54 -5.04 -17.22 8.77
C LYS A 54 -5.63 -18.14 7.70
N ALA A 55 -6.03 -17.58 6.57
CA ALA A 55 -6.53 -18.33 5.43
C ALA A 55 -5.42 -18.91 4.54
N GLY A 56 -4.15 -18.55 4.80
CA GLY A 56 -3.01 -19.03 4.05
C GLY A 56 -2.66 -18.21 2.81
N ILE A 57 -3.18 -17.00 2.69
CA ILE A 57 -2.76 -16.03 1.67
C ILE A 57 -1.39 -15.49 2.09
N SER A 58 -0.47 -15.38 1.15
CA SER A 58 0.91 -14.94 1.39
C SER A 58 1.34 -13.90 0.37
N ALA A 59 2.41 -13.19 0.68
CA ALA A 59 3.06 -12.33 -0.30
C ALA A 59 3.51 -13.15 -1.52
N GLY A 60 3.32 -12.60 -2.71
CA GLY A 60 3.56 -13.29 -3.97
C GLY A 60 2.31 -13.93 -4.60
N ASP A 61 1.20 -14.00 -3.87
CA ASP A 61 -0.07 -14.45 -4.43
C ASP A 61 -0.70 -13.36 -5.31
N VAL A 62 -1.49 -13.77 -6.28
CA VAL A 62 -2.28 -12.86 -7.12
C VAL A 62 -3.76 -13.16 -6.92
N ILE A 63 -4.46 -12.27 -6.24
CA ILE A 63 -5.90 -12.40 -6.03
C ILE A 63 -6.62 -12.08 -7.34
N THR A 64 -7.44 -13.02 -7.80
CA THR A 64 -8.15 -12.91 -9.08
C THR A 64 -9.67 -12.82 -8.92
N LYS A 65 -10.23 -13.42 -7.85
CA LYS A 65 -11.67 -13.43 -7.61
C LYS A 65 -12.00 -13.24 -6.14
N PHE A 66 -13.09 -12.56 -5.91
CA PHE A 66 -13.72 -12.40 -4.60
C PHE A 66 -15.19 -12.85 -4.69
N GLU A 67 -15.54 -13.91 -3.93
CA GLU A 67 -16.85 -14.56 -4.00
C GLU A 67 -17.32 -14.92 -5.44
N GLY A 68 -16.39 -15.46 -6.24
CA GLY A 68 -16.64 -15.83 -7.61
C GLY A 68 -16.63 -14.67 -8.62
N ASN A 69 -16.56 -13.43 -8.15
CA ASN A 69 -16.47 -12.24 -9.01
C ASN A 69 -15.02 -11.84 -9.24
N ASN A 70 -14.68 -11.54 -10.48
CA ASN A 70 -13.34 -11.09 -10.81
C ASN A 70 -13.00 -9.78 -10.09
N VAL A 71 -11.80 -9.72 -9.56
CA VAL A 71 -11.21 -8.49 -8.99
C VAL A 71 -9.83 -8.31 -9.59
N SER A 72 -9.59 -7.14 -10.13
CA SER A 72 -8.31 -6.78 -10.77
C SER A 72 -7.63 -5.59 -10.10
N THR A 73 -8.33 -4.91 -9.20
CA THR A 73 -7.81 -3.72 -8.52
C THR A 73 -8.05 -3.79 -7.02
N MET A 74 -7.11 -3.19 -6.27
CA MET A 74 -7.26 -3.04 -4.81
C MET A 74 -8.48 -2.21 -4.45
N SER A 75 -8.80 -1.20 -5.24
CA SER A 75 -10.01 -0.38 -5.05
C SER A 75 -11.27 -1.23 -5.15
N GLY A 76 -11.39 -2.05 -6.20
CA GLY A 76 -12.52 -2.95 -6.38
C GLY A 76 -12.65 -3.99 -5.27
N LEU A 77 -11.53 -4.48 -4.76
CA LEU A 77 -11.53 -5.38 -3.59
C LEU A 77 -12.02 -4.66 -2.33
N LYS A 78 -11.55 -3.45 -2.09
CA LYS A 78 -11.97 -2.63 -0.94
C LYS A 78 -13.47 -2.29 -0.99
N GLU A 79 -14.00 -1.97 -2.16
CA GLU A 79 -15.44 -1.73 -2.36
C GLU A 79 -16.27 -2.97 -2.01
N LYS A 80 -15.85 -4.14 -2.48
CA LYS A 80 -16.50 -5.40 -2.16
C LYS A 80 -16.43 -5.75 -0.67
N LEU A 81 -15.29 -5.47 -0.03
CA LEU A 81 -15.13 -5.63 1.41
C LEU A 81 -16.00 -4.66 2.20
N ALA A 82 -16.16 -3.43 1.73
CA ALA A 82 -17.02 -2.43 2.38
C ALA A 82 -18.50 -2.83 2.43
N LEU A 83 -18.94 -3.67 1.50
CA LEU A 83 -20.29 -4.24 1.49
C LEU A 83 -20.44 -5.44 2.44
N LYS A 84 -19.37 -5.92 3.03
CA LYS A 84 -19.38 -7.05 3.94
C LYS A 84 -19.21 -6.60 5.38
N LYS A 85 -19.79 -7.37 6.27
CA LYS A 85 -19.64 -7.17 7.72
C LYS A 85 -18.44 -7.96 8.24
N ALA A 86 -17.88 -7.51 9.34
CA ALA A 86 -16.91 -8.30 10.08
C ALA A 86 -17.49 -9.68 10.45
N ASN A 87 -16.62 -10.67 10.56
CA ASN A 87 -16.97 -12.09 10.81
C ASN A 87 -17.75 -12.78 9.67
N THR A 88 -17.90 -12.15 8.52
CA THR A 88 -18.48 -12.79 7.34
C THR A 88 -17.45 -13.71 6.68
N LYS A 89 -17.87 -14.91 6.31
CA LYS A 89 -17.05 -15.84 5.53
C LYS A 89 -17.18 -15.51 4.05
N VAL A 90 -16.06 -15.34 3.38
CA VAL A 90 -15.98 -15.05 1.95
C VAL A 90 -15.02 -16.00 1.26
N LYS A 91 -15.27 -16.30 0.01
CA LYS A 91 -14.35 -17.10 -0.81
C LYS A 91 -13.43 -16.19 -1.59
N ILE A 92 -12.13 -16.42 -1.47
CA ILE A 92 -11.11 -15.70 -2.22
C ILE A 92 -10.37 -16.69 -3.09
N THR A 93 -10.30 -16.39 -4.37
CA THR A 93 -9.53 -17.16 -5.33
C THR A 93 -8.28 -16.36 -5.70
N PHE A 94 -7.14 -16.98 -5.58
CA PHE A 94 -5.86 -16.42 -5.92
C PHE A 94 -5.02 -17.43 -6.68
N LYS A 95 -4.02 -16.94 -7.37
CA LYS A 95 -3.03 -17.76 -8.05
C LYS A 95 -1.68 -17.62 -7.35
N ARG A 96 -1.04 -18.75 -7.10
CA ARG A 96 0.27 -18.84 -6.47
C ARG A 96 1.26 -19.47 -7.42
N ALA A 97 2.43 -18.85 -7.56
CA ALA A 97 3.52 -19.45 -8.31
C ALA A 97 4.05 -20.69 -7.59
N ASN A 98 4.18 -21.77 -8.32
CA ASN A 98 4.87 -22.97 -7.85
C ASN A 98 6.37 -22.87 -8.14
N GLN A 99 7.13 -23.89 -7.72
CA GLN A 99 8.59 -23.93 -7.93
C GLN A 99 9.00 -23.96 -9.40
N SER A 100 8.09 -24.33 -10.28
CA SER A 100 8.31 -24.32 -11.73
C SER A 100 7.99 -22.97 -12.40
N GLY A 101 7.54 -21.97 -11.62
CA GLY A 101 7.13 -20.68 -12.15
C GLY A 101 5.73 -20.66 -12.75
N THR A 102 4.99 -21.76 -12.63
CA THR A 102 3.61 -21.86 -13.09
C THR A 102 2.66 -21.39 -11.98
N TYR A 103 1.63 -20.65 -12.33
CA TYR A 103 0.62 -20.16 -11.40
C TYR A 103 -0.53 -21.15 -11.25
N GLU A 104 -0.74 -21.62 -10.05
CA GLU A 104 -1.85 -22.50 -9.69
C GLU A 104 -2.98 -21.72 -9.01
N GLU A 105 -4.21 -21.96 -9.47
CA GLU A 105 -5.38 -21.34 -8.87
C GLU A 105 -5.77 -22.07 -7.57
N LYS A 106 -5.96 -21.30 -6.52
CA LYS A 106 -6.39 -21.79 -5.19
C LYS A 106 -7.56 -20.95 -4.71
N THR A 107 -8.54 -21.60 -4.11
CA THR A 107 -9.69 -20.93 -3.47
C THR A 107 -9.70 -21.28 -2.00
N VAL A 108 -9.78 -20.23 -1.17
CA VAL A 108 -9.84 -20.36 0.28
C VAL A 108 -11.06 -19.63 0.82
N THR A 109 -11.58 -20.12 1.95
CA THR A 109 -12.61 -19.42 2.70
C THR A 109 -11.97 -18.60 3.80
N VAL A 110 -12.23 -17.30 3.79
CA VAL A 110 -11.68 -16.35 4.75
C VAL A 110 -12.81 -15.82 5.62
N THR A 111 -12.63 -15.86 6.94
CA THR A 111 -13.53 -15.15 7.86
C THR A 111 -12.98 -13.75 8.08
N LEU A 112 -13.70 -12.74 7.58
CA LEU A 112 -13.26 -11.35 7.64
C LEU A 112 -13.18 -10.85 9.08
N GLY A 113 -12.16 -10.07 9.40
CA GLY A 113 -12.00 -9.41 10.69
C GLY A 113 -12.67 -8.04 10.72
N LYS A 114 -12.59 -7.39 11.88
CA LYS A 114 -12.93 -5.98 12.04
C LYS A 114 -11.72 -5.10 11.73
N LYS A 115 -11.94 -4.03 11.01
CA LYS A 115 -10.88 -3.05 10.74
C LYS A 115 -10.32 -2.45 12.03
N SER A 116 -11.17 -2.25 13.04
CA SER A 116 -10.76 -1.70 14.33
C SER A 116 -9.76 -2.58 15.09
N ASP A 117 -9.81 -3.89 14.90
CA ASP A 117 -8.88 -4.83 15.55
C ASP A 117 -7.46 -4.76 15.00
N PHE A 118 -7.29 -4.10 13.86
CA PHE A 118 -6.02 -3.98 13.13
C PHE A 118 -5.61 -2.52 12.90
N SER A 119 -6.22 -1.58 13.63
CA SER A 119 -5.95 -0.14 13.47
C SER A 119 -4.52 0.25 13.80
N ASP A 120 -3.86 -0.52 14.65
CA ASP A 120 -2.48 -0.25 15.08
C ASP A 120 -1.42 -0.73 14.08
N VAL A 121 -1.84 -1.44 13.04
CA VAL A 121 -0.95 -1.85 11.96
C VAL A 121 -1.10 -0.88 10.79
N THR A 122 -0.94 0.39 11.07
CA THR A 122 -0.66 1.35 10.03
C THR A 122 0.78 1.15 9.60
N THR A 123 0.97 0.67 8.41
CA THR A 123 2.23 0.91 7.72
C THR A 123 2.35 2.41 7.58
N ASP A 124 3.08 3.03 8.47
CA ASP A 124 3.50 4.41 8.37
C ASP A 124 4.36 4.56 7.11
N ASN A 125 3.70 4.83 6.02
CA ASN A 125 4.30 5.38 4.83
C ASN A 125 3.44 6.53 4.31
N SER A 126 2.97 7.34 5.25
CA SER A 126 2.46 8.66 4.97
C SER A 126 3.35 9.62 5.71
N SER A 127 4.32 10.17 4.99
CA SER A 127 4.96 11.40 5.38
C SER A 127 3.90 12.50 5.32
N ASP A 128 3.04 12.53 6.28
CA ASP A 128 2.17 13.68 6.51
C ASP A 128 2.75 14.44 7.69
N SER A 129 3.55 15.42 7.34
CA SER A 129 3.99 16.44 8.28
C SER A 129 2.82 17.34 8.61
N SER A 130 1.93 16.86 9.44
CA SER A 130 0.98 17.73 10.13
C SER A 130 1.66 18.21 11.39
N ASN A 131 2.34 19.32 11.26
CA ASN A 131 2.89 20.05 12.38
C ASN A 131 1.74 20.76 13.08
N ASP A 132 1.10 20.08 13.99
CA ASP A 132 0.18 20.71 14.94
C ASP A 132 0.90 20.83 16.28
N SER A 133 1.77 21.83 16.33
CA SER A 133 2.33 22.31 17.57
C SER A 133 1.40 23.36 18.16
N ASN A 134 0.38 22.92 18.83
CA ASN A 134 -0.29 23.77 19.78
C ASN A 134 0.18 23.39 21.18
N ASN A 135 1.36 23.82 21.52
CA ASN A 135 1.80 23.82 22.91
C ASN A 135 1.77 25.22 23.46
N ASN A 136 0.62 25.56 24.02
CA ASN A 136 0.51 26.68 24.90
C ASN A 136 1.04 26.23 26.28
N SER A 137 2.26 26.51 26.57
CA SER A 137 2.80 26.53 27.92
C SER A 137 3.47 27.85 28.15
N ASN A 138 2.67 28.73 28.66
CA ASN A 138 3.10 29.93 29.38
C ASN A 138 3.84 29.51 30.64
N ASN A 139 5.09 29.75 30.75
CA ASN A 139 5.69 30.22 31.98
C ASN A 139 7.10 30.76 31.79
N GLY A 140 7.19 31.94 31.99
CA GLY A 140 7.97 32.88 32.62
C GLY A 140 9.46 32.66 32.77
N ASN A 141 10.13 33.72 32.31
CA ASN A 141 11.21 34.40 33.02
C ASN A 141 12.57 33.69 33.12
N ASN A 142 13.51 34.12 32.42
CA ASN A 142 14.61 34.89 32.98
C ASN A 142 15.78 35.03 31.99
N ASN A 143 16.04 36.27 31.63
CA ASN A 143 17.28 37.01 31.75
C ASN A 143 18.58 36.21 31.56
N GLY A 144 19.37 36.70 30.62
CA GLY A 144 20.78 36.31 30.57
C GLY A 144 21.37 36.40 29.19
N ASN A 145 21.59 37.58 28.75
CA ASN A 145 22.82 38.20 28.32
C ASN A 145 23.88 37.30 27.73
N SER A 146 24.40 37.81 26.67
CA SER A 146 25.77 37.70 26.16
C SER A 146 25.91 36.95 24.83
N ASN A 147 25.98 37.75 23.82
CA ASN A 147 27.27 38.14 23.19
C ASN A 147 28.04 37.00 22.57
N GLY A 148 28.24 37.15 21.35
CA GLY A 148 29.49 36.62 20.84
C GLY A 148 29.43 35.94 19.49
N ASN A 149 29.60 36.75 18.49
CA ASN A 149 30.59 36.55 17.48
C ASN A 149 30.28 35.52 16.37
N SER A 150 29.90 36.05 15.24
CA SER A 150 30.79 36.10 14.06
C SER A 150 31.63 34.85 13.80
N GLY A 151 31.32 34.18 12.79
CA GLY A 151 32.26 33.22 12.28
C GLY A 151 31.77 32.56 11.02
N ASN A 152 31.84 33.29 9.98
CA ASN A 152 32.45 32.94 8.74
C ASN A 152 31.85 31.76 7.97
N SER A 153 31.06 32.17 7.04
CA SER A 153 30.77 31.50 5.78
C SER A 153 32.05 31.10 5.07
N ASN A 154 32.25 29.90 4.76
CA ASN A 154 33.05 29.61 3.59
C ASN A 154 32.30 28.59 2.73
N GLY A 155 31.70 29.12 1.70
CA GLY A 155 31.16 28.35 0.63
C GLY A 155 32.22 27.62 -0.09
N ASN A 156 32.05 26.37 -0.30
CA ASN A 156 32.76 25.69 -1.35
C ASN A 156 31.77 25.11 -2.32
N SER A 157 31.58 25.84 -3.38
CA SER A 157 30.90 25.38 -4.59
C SER A 157 31.80 24.34 -5.25
N GLY A 158 31.43 23.10 -5.10
CA GLY A 158 31.99 22.03 -5.89
C GLY A 158 31.42 22.06 -7.29
N ASP A 159 32.17 22.57 -8.20
CA ASP A 159 31.89 22.52 -9.63
C ASP A 159 32.08 21.08 -10.11
N TYR A 160 30.96 20.47 -10.51
CA TYR A 160 30.97 19.21 -11.24
C TYR A 160 31.03 19.48 -12.73
N GLY A 161 32.26 19.57 -13.25
CA GLY A 161 32.48 19.66 -14.68
C GLY A 161 32.11 18.36 -15.38
N TYR A 162 31.12 18.42 -16.23
CA TYR A 162 30.83 17.35 -17.19
C TYR A 162 31.85 17.45 -18.32
N GLY A 163 32.81 16.53 -18.33
CA GLY A 163 33.70 16.34 -19.44
C GLY A 163 32.98 15.85 -20.68
N ASN A 164 32.92 16.71 -21.64
CA ASN A 164 32.42 16.39 -22.97
C ASN A 164 33.48 15.58 -23.73
N GLY A 165 33.32 14.26 -23.73
CA GLY A 165 34.15 13.35 -24.50
C GLY A 165 33.74 13.37 -25.97
N ASN A 166 34.50 14.12 -26.74
CA ASN A 166 34.41 14.13 -28.18
C ASN A 166 34.99 12.81 -28.74
N PHE A 167 34.14 11.94 -29.24
CA PHE A 167 34.59 10.79 -29.99
C PHE A 167 34.88 11.20 -31.42
N GLY A 168 36.18 11.32 -31.69
CA GLY A 168 36.68 11.53 -33.03
C GLY A 168 36.31 10.39 -33.97
N ASN A 169 35.66 10.73 -35.02
CA ASN A 169 35.36 9.85 -36.14
C ASN A 169 36.64 9.73 -36.98
N ASP A 170 37.31 8.59 -36.87
CA ASP A 170 38.43 8.28 -37.74
C ASP A 170 37.98 7.42 -38.91
N ASN A 171 37.86 8.06 -40.02
CA ASN A 171 37.50 7.45 -41.28
C ASN A 171 38.83 7.16 -42.05
N GLY A 172 39.40 6.02 -41.78
CA GLY A 172 40.56 5.52 -42.50
C GLY A 172 40.19 4.74 -43.74
N ASN A 173 40.37 5.34 -44.86
CA ASN A 173 40.30 4.72 -46.17
C ASN A 173 41.65 4.06 -46.47
N GLY A 174 41.61 2.80 -46.88
CA GLY A 174 42.76 2.11 -47.39
C GLY A 174 42.37 0.77 -48.02
#